data_9fcf72f7a9495074d8663e4eb2e2831b
#
_entry.id   9fcf72f7a9495074d8663e4eb2e2831b
#
_cell.length_a   1.000
_cell.length_b   1.000
_cell.length_c   1.000
_cell.angle_alpha   90.00
_cell.angle_beta   90.00
_cell.angle_gamma   90.00
#
_symmetry.space_group_name_H-M   'P 1'
#
loop_
_entity.id
_entity.type
_entity.pdbx_description
1 polymer ?
#
loop_
_entity_poly.entity_id
_entity_poly.type
_entity_poly.pdbx_seq_one_letter_code
_entity_poly.pdbx_strand_id
1 'polypeptide(L)' 'MAREETIRDFSGKFIAIYEYHDNGDITVRDWQSRRILGFYRKKYDYTTDFYGRVLCKGNAVGMLIGRK' A
#
# COMPACT_ATOMS: atom_id res chain seq x y z
N MET A 1 -0.85 -13.23 -11.39
CA MET A 1 0.04 -13.64 -10.30
C MET A 1 0.44 -12.42 -9.48
N ALA A 2 0.26 -12.46 -8.16
CA ALA A 2 0.63 -11.34 -7.31
C ALA A 2 2.14 -11.19 -7.23
N ARG A 3 2.62 -9.95 -7.16
CA ARG A 3 4.03 -9.63 -7.04
C ARG A 3 4.22 -8.72 -5.84
N GLU A 4 5.28 -8.93 -5.08
CA GLU A 4 5.57 -8.13 -3.89
C GLU A 4 6.80 -7.27 -4.11
N GLU A 5 6.79 -6.09 -3.51
CA GLU A 5 7.93 -5.20 -3.49
C GLU A 5 8.13 -4.72 -2.04
N THR A 6 9.33 -4.92 -1.51
CA THR A 6 9.67 -4.43 -0.18
C THR A 6 10.13 -2.99 -0.27
N ILE A 7 9.55 -2.12 0.53
CA ILE A 7 9.84 -0.69 0.51
C ILE A 7 10.78 -0.37 1.65
N ARG A 8 11.81 0.44 1.37
CA ARG A 8 12.79 0.90 2.35
C ARG A 8 12.70 2.41 2.49
N ASP A 9 13.03 2.90 3.68
CA ASP A 9 13.19 4.34 3.87
C ASP A 9 14.58 4.77 3.39
N PHE A 10 14.88 6.06 3.53
CA PHE A 10 16.16 6.60 3.05
C PHE A 10 17.36 6.07 3.82
N SER A 11 17.16 5.49 5.00
CA SER A 11 18.23 4.86 5.77
C SER A 11 18.46 3.41 5.38
N GLY A 12 17.63 2.86 4.49
CA GLY A 12 17.71 1.48 4.05
C GLY A 12 16.91 0.50 4.89
N LYS A 13 16.16 0.98 5.87
CA LYS A 13 15.36 0.13 6.74
C LYS A 13 14.07 -0.25 6.04
N PHE A 14 13.69 -1.53 6.12
CA PHE A 14 12.42 -2.00 5.57
C PHE A 14 11.27 -1.43 6.37
N ILE A 15 10.28 -0.86 5.69
CA ILE A 15 9.16 -0.20 6.35
C ILE A 15 7.80 -0.69 5.87
N ALA A 16 7.71 -1.24 4.65
CA ALA A 16 6.43 -1.66 4.09
C ALA A 16 6.61 -2.71 3.01
N ILE A 17 5.50 -3.34 2.65
CA ILE A 17 5.44 -4.29 1.54
C ILE A 17 4.26 -3.88 0.67
N TYR A 18 4.51 -3.74 -0.65
CA TYR A 18 3.45 -3.54 -1.63
C TYR A 18 3.18 -4.88 -2.31
N GLU A 19 1.92 -5.29 -2.32
CA GLU A 19 1.49 -6.49 -3.05
C GLU A 19 0.74 -6.04 -4.30
N TYR A 20 1.29 -6.35 -5.46
CA TYR A 20 0.70 -5.96 -6.74
C TYR A 20 -0.17 -7.11 -7.25
N HIS A 21 -1.44 -6.83 -7.48
CA HIS A 21 -2.39 -7.82 -7.95
C HIS A 21 -2.57 -7.73 -9.46
N ASP A 22 -3.03 -8.82 -10.07
CA ASP A 22 -3.15 -8.90 -11.52
C ASP A 22 -4.13 -7.88 -12.10
N ASN A 23 -5.14 -7.49 -11.33
CA ASN A 23 -6.11 -6.49 -11.76
C ASN A 23 -5.61 -5.05 -11.64
N GLY A 24 -4.37 -4.86 -11.15
CA GLY A 24 -3.78 -3.54 -10.99
C GLY A 24 -3.94 -2.95 -9.59
N ASP A 25 -4.68 -3.61 -8.71
CA ASP A 25 -4.81 -3.17 -7.33
C ASP A 25 -3.49 -3.40 -6.58
N ILE A 26 -3.27 -2.60 -5.53
CA ILE A 26 -2.09 -2.72 -4.69
C ILE A 26 -2.56 -2.82 -3.24
N THR A 27 -2.03 -3.81 -2.51
CA THR A 27 -2.24 -3.91 -1.07
C THR A 27 -0.96 -3.45 -0.38
N VAL A 28 -1.09 -2.56 0.60
CA VAL A 28 0.06 -2.03 1.35
C VAL A 28 0.04 -2.64 2.75
N ARG A 29 1.16 -3.26 3.14
CA ARG A 29 1.31 -3.88 4.45
C ARG A 29 2.48 -3.25 5.20
N ASP A 30 2.36 -3.22 6.52
CA ASP A 30 3.48 -2.85 7.38
C ASP A 30 4.53 -3.97 7.35
N TRP A 31 5.79 -3.61 7.31
CA TRP A 31 6.86 -4.61 7.26
C TRP A 31 6.92 -5.44 8.54
N GLN A 32 6.87 -4.78 9.69
CA GLN A 32 7.11 -5.43 10.97
C GLN A 32 5.93 -6.30 11.40
N SER A 33 4.72 -5.77 11.36
CA SER A 33 3.54 -6.47 11.86
C SER A 33 2.81 -7.26 10.78
N ARG A 34 3.09 -6.99 9.51
CA ARG A 34 2.40 -7.58 8.35
C ARG A 34 0.94 -7.17 8.26
N ARG A 35 0.54 -6.18 9.03
CA ARG A 35 -0.85 -5.70 9.00
C ARG A 35 -1.09 -4.88 7.74
N ILE A 36 -2.30 -4.97 7.22
CA ILE A 36 -2.68 -4.19 6.05
C ILE A 36 -2.86 -2.75 6.47
N LEU A 37 -2.17 -1.83 5.76
CA LEU A 37 -2.28 -0.40 6.02
C LEU A 37 -3.36 0.24 5.14
N GLY A 38 -3.56 -0.29 3.95
CA GLY A 38 -4.56 0.23 3.03
C GLY A 38 -4.41 -0.37 1.65
N PHE A 39 -5.15 0.20 0.69
CA PHE A 39 -5.22 -0.34 -0.66
C PHE A 39 -5.24 0.77 -1.69
N TYR A 40 -4.72 0.48 -2.88
CA TYR A 40 -4.99 1.26 -4.08
C TYR A 40 -5.91 0.44 -4.98
N ARG A 41 -7.03 1.02 -5.38
CA ARG A 41 -8.01 0.35 -6.25
C ARG A 41 -7.89 0.92 -7.67
N LYS A 42 -7.29 0.16 -8.56
CA LYS A 42 -7.06 0.59 -9.94
C LYS A 42 -8.35 0.89 -10.66
N LYS A 43 -9.38 0.08 -10.46
CA LYS A 43 -10.67 0.22 -11.12
C LYS A 43 -11.30 1.60 -10.86
N TYR A 44 -11.15 2.11 -9.65
CA TYR A 44 -11.74 3.38 -9.25
C TYR A 44 -10.72 4.51 -9.19
N ASP A 45 -9.45 4.17 -9.35
CA ASP A 45 -8.34 5.12 -9.30
C ASP A 45 -8.34 5.93 -8.01
N TYR A 46 -8.42 5.24 -6.87
CA TYR A 46 -8.31 5.88 -5.57
C TYR A 46 -7.54 5.01 -4.57
N THR A 47 -7.01 5.67 -3.54
CA THR A 47 -6.30 5.03 -2.44
C THR A 47 -7.19 5.04 -1.21
N THR A 48 -7.27 3.89 -0.53
CA THR A 48 -8.13 3.73 0.65
C THR A 48 -7.30 3.31 1.86
N ASP A 49 -7.89 3.47 3.05
CA ASP A 49 -7.31 2.93 4.27
C ASP A 49 -7.70 1.46 4.44
N PHE A 50 -7.31 0.87 5.56
CA PHE A 50 -7.62 -0.52 5.88
C PHE A 50 -9.13 -0.80 5.90
N TYR A 51 -9.92 0.19 6.29
CA TYR A 51 -11.36 0.04 6.38
C TYR A 51 -12.09 0.28 5.06
N GLY A 52 -11.34 0.61 4.01
CA GLY A 52 -11.93 0.86 2.71
C GLY A 52 -12.37 2.30 2.47
N ARG A 53 -12.06 3.21 3.40
CA ARG A 53 -12.39 4.63 3.22
C ARG A 53 -11.45 5.27 2.23
N VAL A 54 -12.00 6.00 1.28
CA VAL A 54 -11.21 6.70 0.28
C VAL A 54 -10.44 7.84 0.94
N LEU A 55 -9.12 7.82 0.81
CA LEU A 55 -8.25 8.84 1.35
C LEU A 55 -7.92 9.91 0.32
N CYS A 56 -7.70 9.50 -0.94
CA CYS A 56 -7.46 10.44 -2.02
C CYS A 56 -7.63 9.74 -3.35
N LYS A 57 -7.75 10.53 -4.41
CA LYS A 57 -7.78 10.02 -5.78
C LYS A 57 -6.36 9.72 -6.24
N GLY A 58 -6.24 8.75 -7.15
CA GLY A 58 -4.97 8.38 -7.73
C GLY A 58 -4.19 7.44 -6.82
N ASN A 59 -3.00 7.06 -7.28
CA ASN A 59 -2.13 6.14 -6.56
C ASN A 59 -1.29 6.94 -5.57
N ALA A 60 -1.70 6.93 -4.31
CA ALA A 60 -0.99 7.62 -3.25
C ALA A 60 -0.64 6.64 -2.12
N VAL A 61 -0.29 5.39 -2.49
CA VAL A 61 0.00 4.36 -1.50
C VAL A 61 1.15 4.74 -0.57
N GLY A 62 2.06 5.60 -1.02
CA GLY A 62 3.16 6.06 -0.18
C GLY A 62 2.71 6.78 1.07
N MET A 63 1.54 7.43 1.04
CA MET A 63 1.05 8.13 2.22
C MET A 63 0.60 7.18 3.32
N LEU A 64 0.29 5.93 2.97
CA LEU A 64 -0.14 4.94 3.96
C LEU A 64 1.00 4.53 4.88
N ILE A 65 2.23 4.58 4.39
CA ILE A 65 3.39 4.13 5.14
C ILE A 65 3.66 5.03 6.34
N GLY A 66 3.44 6.31 6.22
CA GLY A 66 3.68 7.26 7.29
C GLY A 66 2.55 7.37 8.31
N ARG A 67 1.46 6.66 8.12
CA ARG A 67 0.32 6.70 9.03
C ARG A 67 0.54 5.75 10.20
N LYS A 68 0.45 6.27 11.38
CA LYS A 68 0.61 5.46 12.58
C LYS A 68 -0.58 5.61 13.50
#